data_823d1cd64c4da668484156cd34f00887
#
_entry.id   823d1cd64c4da668484156cd34f00887
#
_cell.length_a   1.000
_cell.length_b   1.000
_cell.length_c   1.000
_cell.angle_alpha   90.00
_cell.angle_beta   90.00
_cell.angle_gamma   90.00
#
_symmetry.space_group_name_H-M   'P 1'
#
loop_
_entity.id
_entity.type
_entity.pdbx_description
1 polymer ?
#
loop_
_entity_poly.entity_id
_entity_poly.type
_entity_poly.pdbx_seq_one_letter_code
_entity_poly.pdbx_strand_id
1 'polypeptide(L)'
;MAEQVLRRPMDVTPALPARRRPVFRRKRFFVLALVVALGIAYLIVIGIQNASMYHLSVGELMARSAQAYDEELRVGGKVVGGSVKQDPATQTMRFMIADEKGASLPVVYRGVVPDAFKPEADVVLQGRLAPSGTFEATELLAKCPSKYVPEV
;
A
#
# COMPACT_ATOMS: atom_id res chain seq x y z
N MET A 1 8.66 24.26 99.11
CA MET A 1 9.31 23.37 98.15
C MET A 1 8.36 23.02 97.11
N ALA A 2 8.43 23.73 95.96
CA ALA A 2 7.49 23.64 94.87
C ALA A 2 8.09 22.76 93.77
N GLU A 3 7.43 21.64 93.49
CA GLU A 3 7.79 20.74 92.44
C GLU A 3 6.98 21.14 91.18
N GLN A 4 7.68 21.79 90.24
CA GLN A 4 7.12 22.13 88.94
C GLN A 4 7.07 20.90 88.04
N VAL A 5 5.89 20.36 87.91
CA VAL A 5 5.58 19.33 86.93
C VAL A 5 5.65 19.92 85.54
N LEU A 6 6.73 19.61 84.83
CA LEU A 6 6.96 20.01 83.44
C LEU A 6 5.92 19.30 82.52
N ARG A 7 4.86 20.01 82.13
CA ARG A 7 3.96 19.55 81.09
C ARG A 7 4.66 19.67 79.73
N ARG A 8 5.01 18.55 79.15
CA ARG A 8 5.44 18.47 77.75
C ARG A 8 4.25 18.79 76.85
N PRO A 9 4.36 19.72 75.90
CA PRO A 9 3.33 19.91 74.90
C PRO A 9 3.29 18.66 74.00
N MET A 10 2.12 18.04 73.87
CA MET A 10 1.85 16.99 72.88
C MET A 10 1.99 17.59 71.50
N ASP A 11 3.01 17.13 70.80
CA ASP A 11 3.23 17.45 69.40
C ASP A 11 2.14 16.75 68.57
N VAL A 12 1.06 17.48 68.28
CA VAL A 12 0.00 17.01 67.42
C VAL A 12 0.46 17.26 65.98
N THR A 13 1.18 16.34 65.44
CA THR A 13 1.55 16.32 64.02
C THR A 13 0.23 16.12 63.22
N PRO A 14 -0.25 17.08 62.45
CA PRO A 14 -1.43 16.86 61.63
C PRO A 14 -1.12 15.79 60.56
N ALA A 15 -1.78 14.65 60.69
CA ALA A 15 -1.72 13.60 59.66
C ALA A 15 -2.23 14.16 58.34
N LEU A 16 -1.33 14.35 57.38
CA LEU A 16 -1.66 14.72 56.01
C LEU A 16 -2.68 13.73 55.43
N PRO A 17 -3.78 14.18 54.88
CA PRO A 17 -4.78 13.30 54.29
C PRO A 17 -4.13 12.50 53.13
N ALA A 18 -4.13 11.19 53.28
CA ALA A 18 -3.68 10.28 52.20
C ALA A 18 -4.46 10.60 50.96
N ARG A 19 -3.80 11.21 49.96
CA ARG A 19 -4.36 11.57 48.65
C ARG A 19 -4.75 10.26 47.97
N ARG A 20 -5.99 9.85 48.14
CA ARG A 20 -6.59 8.70 47.42
C ARG A 20 -6.54 9.04 45.93
N ARG A 21 -5.57 8.46 45.19
CA ARG A 21 -5.48 8.59 43.74
C ARG A 21 -6.73 7.96 43.14
N PRO A 22 -7.52 8.67 42.36
CA PRO A 22 -8.76 8.16 41.81
C PRO A 22 -8.47 7.04 40.81
N VAL A 23 -8.62 5.80 41.24
CA VAL A 23 -8.46 4.59 40.41
C VAL A 23 -9.41 4.60 39.21
N PHE A 24 -10.52 5.36 39.31
CA PHE A 24 -11.52 5.52 38.27
C PHE A 24 -11.01 6.31 37.06
N ARG A 25 -10.03 7.19 37.24
CA ARG A 25 -9.42 7.96 36.15
C ARG A 25 -8.52 7.10 35.28
N ARG A 26 -7.85 6.10 35.86
CA ARG A 26 -7.00 5.15 35.12
C ARG A 26 -7.83 4.27 34.17
N LYS A 27 -8.96 3.74 34.60
CA LYS A 27 -9.83 2.91 33.73
C LYS A 27 -10.32 3.65 32.49
N ARG A 28 -10.70 4.92 32.62
CA ARG A 28 -11.10 5.76 31.48
C ARG A 28 -9.94 6.02 30.51
N PHE A 29 -8.72 6.19 31.04
CA PHE A 29 -7.52 6.33 30.22
C PHE A 29 -7.21 5.05 29.46
N PHE A 30 -7.34 3.89 30.08
CA PHE A 30 -7.14 2.59 29.40
C PHE A 30 -8.18 2.33 28.31
N VAL A 31 -9.44 2.68 28.55
CA VAL A 31 -10.49 2.57 27.54
C VAL A 31 -10.22 3.50 26.37
N LEU A 32 -9.86 4.74 26.63
CA LEU A 32 -9.50 5.70 25.58
C LEU A 32 -8.29 5.22 24.77
N ALA A 33 -7.23 4.76 25.44
CA ALA A 33 -6.04 4.24 24.80
C ALA A 33 -6.35 2.99 23.94
N LEU A 34 -7.22 2.11 24.42
CA LEU A 34 -7.67 0.94 23.67
C LEU A 34 -8.44 1.33 22.40
N VAL A 35 -9.35 2.31 22.49
CA VAL A 35 -10.12 2.80 21.34
C VAL A 35 -9.20 3.42 20.30
N VAL A 36 -8.22 4.23 20.73
CA VAL A 36 -7.23 4.82 19.83
C VAL A 36 -6.37 3.75 19.18
N ALA A 37 -5.90 2.76 19.94
CA ALA A 37 -5.10 1.66 19.41
C ALA A 37 -5.88 0.83 18.38
N LEU A 38 -7.17 0.54 18.63
CA LEU A 38 -8.03 -0.14 17.67
C LEU A 38 -8.26 0.70 16.40
N GLY A 39 -8.43 2.02 16.55
CA GLY A 39 -8.55 2.95 15.41
C GLY A 39 -7.29 2.96 14.54
N ILE A 40 -6.11 3.01 15.15
CA ILE A 40 -4.82 2.96 14.44
C ILE A 40 -4.65 1.61 13.75
N ALA A 41 -4.93 0.49 14.43
CA ALA A 41 -4.86 -0.84 13.85
C ALA A 41 -5.80 -1.00 12.65
N TYR A 42 -7.01 -0.47 12.73
CA TYR A 42 -7.98 -0.45 11.64
C TYR A 42 -7.46 0.34 10.42
N LEU A 43 -6.88 1.53 10.65
CA LEU A 43 -6.29 2.34 9.58
C LEU A 43 -5.08 1.66 8.94
N ILE A 44 -4.25 0.97 9.74
CA ILE A 44 -3.11 0.20 9.21
C ILE A 44 -3.60 -0.93 8.32
N VAL A 45 -4.62 -1.68 8.74
CA VAL A 45 -5.18 -2.79 7.95
C VAL A 45 -5.75 -2.29 6.63
N ILE A 46 -6.54 -1.21 6.65
CA ILE A 46 -7.06 -0.59 5.41
C ILE A 46 -5.92 -0.05 4.55
N GLY A 47 -4.93 0.60 5.15
CA GLY A 47 -3.77 1.12 4.43
C GLY A 47 -2.98 0.01 3.72
N ILE A 48 -2.78 -1.14 4.36
CA ILE A 48 -2.10 -2.30 3.75
C ILE A 48 -2.93 -2.89 2.62
N GLN A 49 -4.24 -3.01 2.79
CA GLN A 49 -5.13 -3.54 1.74
C GLN A 49 -5.14 -2.65 0.49
N ASN A 50 -5.13 -1.33 0.66
CA ASN A 50 -5.10 -0.38 -0.46
C ASN A 50 -3.68 -0.19 -1.06
N ALA A 51 -2.62 -0.41 -0.28
CA ALA A 51 -1.24 -0.30 -0.74
C ALA A 51 -0.75 -1.53 -1.51
N SER A 52 -1.46 -2.63 -1.46
CA SER A 52 -1.13 -3.85 -2.19
C SER A 52 -1.54 -3.74 -3.67
N MET A 53 -1.00 -2.74 -4.38
CA MET A 53 -0.90 -2.82 -5.83
C MET A 53 0.10 -3.94 -6.16
N TYR A 54 -0.39 -5.15 -6.28
CA TYR A 54 0.42 -6.30 -6.67
C TYR A 54 1.00 -6.07 -8.06
N HIS A 55 2.33 -6.03 -8.15
CA HIS A 55 3.01 -6.25 -9.41
C HIS A 55 2.84 -7.73 -9.79
N LEU A 56 1.80 -8.00 -10.54
CA LEU A 56 1.54 -9.34 -11.05
C LEU A 56 2.37 -9.56 -12.32
N SER A 57 2.98 -10.73 -12.44
CA SER A 57 3.47 -11.20 -13.74
C SER A 57 2.29 -11.62 -14.61
N VAL A 58 2.47 -11.62 -15.94
CA VAL A 58 1.43 -12.04 -16.88
C VAL A 58 0.89 -13.43 -16.55
N GLY A 59 1.79 -14.37 -16.18
CA GLY A 59 1.40 -15.73 -15.80
C GLY A 59 0.57 -15.81 -14.53
N GLU A 60 0.88 -14.99 -13.52
CA GLU A 60 0.09 -14.91 -12.29
C GLU A 60 -1.31 -14.33 -12.51
N LEU A 61 -1.40 -13.33 -13.38
CA LEU A 61 -2.68 -12.75 -13.78
C LEU A 61 -3.57 -13.78 -14.46
N MET A 62 -3.03 -14.56 -15.38
CA MET A 62 -3.77 -15.63 -16.06
C MET A 62 -4.23 -16.73 -15.10
N ALA A 63 -3.42 -17.07 -14.10
CA ALA A 63 -3.77 -18.07 -13.10
C ALA A 63 -4.92 -17.59 -12.18
N ARG A 64 -5.05 -16.28 -11.97
CA ARG A 64 -6.09 -15.67 -11.12
C ARG A 64 -7.24 -15.03 -11.92
N SER A 65 -7.29 -15.24 -13.23
CA SER A 65 -8.19 -14.52 -14.15
C SER A 65 -9.65 -14.45 -13.69
N ALA A 66 -10.19 -15.50 -13.07
CA ALA A 66 -11.56 -15.53 -12.60
C ALA A 66 -11.87 -14.55 -11.44
N GLN A 67 -10.86 -14.13 -10.68
CA GLN A 67 -10.98 -13.24 -9.52
C GLN A 67 -10.47 -11.82 -9.79
N ALA A 68 -9.77 -11.64 -10.91
CA ALA A 68 -9.09 -10.41 -11.29
C ALA A 68 -9.91 -9.50 -12.21
N TYR A 69 -11.11 -9.92 -12.59
CA TYR A 69 -12.01 -9.09 -13.39
C TYR A 69 -12.49 -7.89 -12.57
N ASP A 70 -12.49 -6.69 -13.18
CA ASP A 70 -12.87 -5.40 -12.59
C ASP A 70 -11.95 -4.84 -11.51
N GLU A 71 -10.90 -5.54 -11.10
CA GLU A 71 -9.92 -5.02 -10.16
C GLU A 71 -8.85 -4.22 -10.91
N GLU A 72 -8.45 -3.08 -10.34
CA GLU A 72 -7.35 -2.29 -10.89
C GLU A 72 -6.02 -2.95 -10.54
N LEU A 73 -5.34 -3.45 -11.57
CA LEU A 73 -4.15 -4.26 -11.46
C LEU A 73 -2.96 -3.57 -12.11
N ARG A 74 -1.79 -3.88 -11.60
CA ARG A 74 -0.52 -3.46 -12.19
C ARG A 74 0.24 -4.67 -12.71
N VAL A 75 0.43 -4.73 -14.03
CA VAL A 75 1.06 -5.87 -14.72
C VAL A 75 2.35 -5.44 -15.37
N GLY A 76 3.43 -6.15 -15.07
CA GLY A 76 4.74 -5.98 -15.71
C GLY A 76 4.97 -7.03 -16.77
N GLY A 77 5.59 -6.63 -17.89
CA GLY A 77 5.96 -7.54 -18.95
C GLY A 77 6.82 -6.87 -20.01
N LYS A 78 7.28 -7.65 -20.96
CA LYS A 78 8.07 -7.19 -22.10
C LYS A 78 7.18 -7.08 -23.34
N VAL A 79 7.27 -5.98 -24.06
CA VAL A 79 6.51 -5.80 -25.31
C VAL A 79 7.02 -6.77 -26.37
N VAL A 80 6.12 -7.58 -26.93
CA VAL A 80 6.48 -8.51 -28.00
C VAL A 80 6.74 -7.72 -29.28
N GLY A 81 7.93 -7.91 -29.87
CA GLY A 81 8.33 -7.26 -31.13
C GLY A 81 7.35 -7.56 -32.26
N GLY A 82 6.97 -6.56 -33.06
CA GLY A 82 6.05 -6.70 -34.18
C GLY A 82 4.57 -6.84 -33.81
N SER A 83 4.21 -6.91 -32.53
CA SER A 83 2.81 -6.99 -32.08
C SER A 83 2.10 -5.62 -31.99
N VAL A 84 2.86 -4.54 -32.05
CA VAL A 84 2.33 -3.19 -31.86
C VAL A 84 1.54 -2.74 -33.08
N LYS A 85 0.26 -2.45 -32.87
CA LYS A 85 -0.65 -1.89 -33.89
C LYS A 85 -1.26 -0.62 -33.30
N GLN A 86 -1.01 0.49 -33.98
CA GLN A 86 -1.57 1.78 -33.59
C GLN A 86 -2.69 2.17 -34.55
N ASP A 87 -3.83 2.54 -34.01
CA ASP A 87 -4.92 3.14 -34.76
C ASP A 87 -4.90 4.66 -34.52
N PRO A 88 -4.46 5.46 -35.50
CA PRO A 88 -4.35 6.91 -35.35
C PRO A 88 -5.70 7.60 -35.23
N ALA A 89 -6.77 7.00 -35.76
CA ALA A 89 -8.09 7.59 -35.72
C ALA A 89 -8.73 7.56 -34.32
N THR A 90 -8.45 6.51 -33.57
CA THR A 90 -9.01 6.29 -32.23
C THR A 90 -7.99 6.50 -31.11
N GLN A 91 -6.73 6.85 -31.43
CA GLN A 91 -5.61 6.94 -30.49
C GLN A 91 -5.47 5.68 -29.64
N THR A 92 -5.85 4.53 -30.21
CA THR A 92 -5.83 3.25 -29.53
C THR A 92 -4.61 2.46 -29.99
N MET A 93 -3.83 2.00 -29.05
CA MET A 93 -2.69 1.12 -29.31
C MET A 93 -3.01 -0.28 -28.80
N ARG A 94 -2.77 -1.28 -29.66
CA ARG A 94 -2.90 -2.70 -29.32
C ARG A 94 -1.54 -3.36 -29.47
N PHE A 95 -1.15 -4.11 -28.46
CA PHE A 95 0.11 -4.83 -28.44
C PHE A 95 0.02 -6.03 -27.51
N MET A 96 1.01 -6.88 -27.56
CA MET A 96 1.13 -8.00 -26.64
C MET A 96 2.32 -7.80 -25.70
N ILE A 97 2.13 -8.13 -24.44
CA ILE A 97 3.21 -8.26 -23.49
C ILE A 97 3.42 -9.71 -23.14
N ALA A 98 4.67 -10.09 -22.90
CA ALA A 98 5.02 -11.43 -22.45
C ALA A 98 5.84 -11.34 -21.16
N ASP A 99 5.71 -12.36 -20.30
CA ASP A 99 6.58 -12.52 -19.15
C ASP A 99 7.80 -13.41 -19.50
N GLU A 100 8.72 -13.54 -18.56
CA GLU A 100 9.92 -14.38 -18.72
C GLU A 100 9.60 -15.87 -18.89
N LYS A 101 8.39 -16.29 -18.53
CA LYS A 101 7.91 -17.67 -18.64
C LYS A 101 7.19 -17.94 -19.97
N GLY A 102 7.06 -16.92 -20.83
CA GLY A 102 6.43 -17.03 -22.14
C GLY A 102 4.91 -16.88 -22.14
N ALA A 103 4.29 -16.58 -21.00
CA ALA A 103 2.88 -16.23 -20.97
C ALA A 103 2.69 -14.86 -21.63
N SER A 104 1.71 -14.74 -22.54
CA SER A 104 1.44 -13.51 -23.30
C SER A 104 0.05 -12.99 -23.02
N LEU A 105 -0.10 -11.67 -22.94
CA LEU A 105 -1.32 -10.98 -22.62
C LEU A 105 -1.60 -9.90 -23.69
N PRO A 106 -2.75 -9.94 -24.37
CA PRO A 106 -3.15 -8.86 -25.26
C PRO A 106 -3.54 -7.63 -24.46
N VAL A 107 -3.03 -6.47 -24.89
CA VAL A 107 -3.22 -5.17 -24.23
C VAL A 107 -3.84 -4.19 -25.19
N VAL A 108 -4.80 -3.44 -24.70
CA VAL A 108 -5.37 -2.26 -25.35
C VAL A 108 -5.10 -1.04 -24.49
N TYR A 109 -4.38 -0.09 -25.03
CA TYR A 109 -4.07 1.18 -24.36
C TYR A 109 -4.68 2.33 -25.15
N ARG A 110 -5.31 3.26 -24.43
CA ARG A 110 -5.85 4.50 -24.98
C ARG A 110 -5.19 5.68 -24.28
N GLY A 111 -4.31 6.38 -24.97
CA GLY A 111 -3.64 7.53 -24.41
C GLY A 111 -2.37 7.89 -25.13
N VAL A 112 -1.64 8.83 -24.55
CA VAL A 112 -0.36 9.30 -25.09
C VAL A 112 0.71 8.25 -24.85
N VAL A 113 1.36 7.81 -25.89
CA VAL A 113 2.44 6.83 -25.84
C VAL A 113 3.72 7.52 -25.37
N PRO A 114 4.39 7.05 -24.33
CA PRO A 114 5.67 7.60 -23.91
C PRO A 114 6.77 7.39 -24.97
N ASP A 115 7.68 8.33 -25.12
CA ASP A 115 8.84 8.22 -26.05
C ASP A 115 9.74 7.01 -25.75
N ALA A 116 9.75 6.55 -24.50
CA ALA A 116 10.49 5.37 -24.06
C ALA A 116 9.86 4.04 -24.50
N PHE A 117 8.62 4.07 -25.03
CA PHE A 117 7.95 2.87 -25.52
C PHE A 117 8.57 2.41 -26.84
N LYS A 118 9.18 1.24 -26.80
CA LYS A 118 9.82 0.62 -27.97
C LYS A 118 9.47 -0.87 -28.01
N PRO A 119 9.53 -1.53 -29.18
CA PRO A 119 9.49 -2.97 -29.22
C PRO A 119 10.55 -3.57 -28.29
N GLU A 120 10.22 -4.64 -27.61
CA GLU A 120 11.06 -5.33 -26.63
C GLU A 120 11.39 -4.54 -25.34
N ALA A 121 10.80 -3.35 -25.13
CA ALA A 121 10.96 -2.63 -23.87
C ALA A 121 10.18 -3.31 -22.74
N ASP A 122 10.73 -3.20 -21.52
CA ASP A 122 10.00 -3.55 -20.31
C ASP A 122 8.98 -2.47 -19.99
N VAL A 123 7.74 -2.88 -19.82
CA VAL A 123 6.64 -1.97 -19.51
C VAL A 123 5.91 -2.41 -18.25
N VAL A 124 5.38 -1.44 -17.55
CA VAL A 124 4.42 -1.64 -16.45
C VAL A 124 3.12 -0.98 -16.85
N LEU A 125 2.06 -1.75 -16.84
CA LEU A 125 0.72 -1.33 -17.21
C LEU A 125 -0.16 -1.30 -15.99
N GLN A 126 -0.95 -0.26 -15.84
CA GLN A 126 -2.02 -0.20 -14.85
C GLN A 126 -3.35 -0.20 -15.58
N GLY A 127 -4.30 -1.00 -15.12
CA GLY A 127 -5.58 -1.15 -15.78
C GLY A 127 -6.39 -2.32 -15.25
N ARG A 128 -7.31 -2.82 -16.06
CA ARG A 128 -8.21 -3.91 -15.69
C ARG A 128 -8.19 -5.03 -16.72
N LEU A 129 -8.42 -6.24 -16.24
CA LEU A 129 -8.59 -7.39 -17.13
C LEU A 129 -10.06 -7.48 -17.56
N ALA A 130 -10.31 -7.35 -18.87
CA ALA A 130 -11.65 -7.55 -19.40
C ALA A 130 -12.00 -9.05 -19.46
N PRO A 131 -13.29 -9.40 -19.39
CA PRO A 131 -13.75 -10.80 -19.52
C PRO A 131 -13.34 -11.48 -20.83
N SER A 132 -12.99 -10.69 -21.85
CA SER A 132 -12.44 -11.15 -23.13
C SER A 132 -11.00 -11.67 -23.02
N GLY A 133 -10.35 -11.57 -21.85
CA GLY A 133 -8.94 -11.88 -21.68
C GLY A 133 -8.00 -10.77 -22.18
N THR A 134 -8.51 -9.61 -22.52
CA THR A 134 -7.74 -8.45 -22.96
C THR A 134 -7.50 -7.52 -21.77
N PHE A 135 -6.30 -7.03 -21.60
CA PHE A 135 -5.98 -6.07 -20.57
C PHE A 135 -6.22 -4.64 -21.07
N GLU A 136 -7.16 -3.94 -20.46
CA GLU A 136 -7.45 -2.54 -20.76
C GLU A 136 -6.57 -1.65 -19.87
N ALA A 137 -5.49 -1.14 -20.45
CA ALA A 137 -4.55 -0.29 -19.74
C ALA A 137 -5.03 1.16 -19.73
N THR A 138 -5.04 1.76 -18.53
CA THR A 138 -5.30 3.19 -18.31
C THR A 138 -4.01 3.97 -18.21
N GLU A 139 -2.93 3.33 -17.73
CA GLU A 139 -1.61 3.93 -17.61
C GLU A 139 -0.54 2.99 -18.19
N LEU A 140 0.43 3.58 -18.88
CA LEU A 140 1.56 2.88 -19.48
C LEU A 140 2.86 3.55 -19.06
N LEU A 141 3.69 2.80 -18.32
CA LEU A 141 5.04 3.23 -17.93
C LEU A 141 6.05 2.33 -18.66
N ALA A 142 6.86 2.91 -19.52
CA ALA A 142 7.98 2.22 -20.13
C ALA A 142 9.24 2.43 -19.28
N LYS A 143 9.94 1.34 -18.94
CA LYS A 143 11.23 1.44 -18.28
C LYS A 143 12.28 1.77 -19.32
N CYS A 144 13.00 2.88 -19.14
CA CYS A 144 14.21 3.13 -19.91
C CYS A 144 15.24 2.07 -19.56
N PRO A 145 15.85 1.37 -20.52
CA PRO A 145 16.96 0.48 -20.26
C PRO A 145 18.19 1.29 -19.87
N SER A 146 18.26 1.72 -18.62
CA SER A 146 19.47 2.31 -18.05
C SER A 146 20.46 1.17 -17.84
N LYS A 147 21.26 0.86 -18.86
CA LYS A 147 22.50 0.12 -18.65
C LYS A 147 23.44 1.03 -17.88
N TYR A 148 23.43 0.94 -16.57
CA TYR A 148 24.58 1.32 -15.77
C TYR A 148 25.65 0.25 -16.08
N VAL A 149 26.51 0.53 -17.02
CA VAL A 149 27.79 -0.16 -17.16
C VAL A 149 28.69 0.53 -16.14
N PRO A 150 29.09 -0.10 -15.03
CA PRO A 150 30.15 0.45 -14.22
C PRO A 150 31.42 0.37 -15.09
N GLU A 151 31.91 1.52 -15.48
CA GLU A 151 33.27 1.62 -16.04
C GLU A 151 34.23 1.27 -14.89
N VAL A 152 34.95 0.17 -15.09
CA VAL A 152 36.08 -0.27 -14.24
C VAL A 152 37.32 0.45 -14.72
#